data_281368b1be9f4091a6932c09337c2380
#
_entry.id   281368b1be9f4091a6932c09337c2380
#
_cell.length_a   1.000
_cell.length_b   1.000
_cell.length_c   1.000
_cell.angle_alpha   90.00
_cell.angle_beta   90.00
_cell.angle_gamma   90.00
#
_symmetry.space_group_name_H-M   'P 1'
#
loop_
_entity.id
_entity.type
_entity.pdbx_description
1 polymer ?
#
loop_
_entity_poly.entity_id
_entity_poly.type
_entity_poly.pdbx_seq_one_letter_code
_entity_poly.pdbx_strand_id
1 'polypeptide(L)'
;MTLGFLSRGFAGRMLLACSLMGLALASPHAFGAVGVASDQSPSLQPTPEQLAKGYLSTSHKYAKGSAKLAKDCSPHAIEGFYAACEAAWNAVWTCPASNEILCEAAGLYAESLEGVLTNATLHGRLDGQGLWIGSRWKPICVPLEVRAMPIDAALIQCVVAVPPPCDNRISRQHTRGGFGLPVSVRVAPGPKGSIREEFAPPRQSIAATAVLRFKIPGNENALQKFSGPLSRDPAASVLDLANPIEIAAVHIGLARPLLAADLTAPLLDMLDGMPQAGITGFLQPYGAGNTQPRLEFLEPHVPARIPVVFIHGLASDEGTWFDMLNELRTWPTFHRRYEPWVYHYPTGASFLQSAAVLRKELQTAVLRLDPEGVDRGLKNMVLVGHSMGGLHAKLQVVEPGNTLWDSIACTPFDQIVMRPEMRAQVGPSYFFRPLPFVKRVVYIATPHGGSTLASLGIGRVASLTVRQPPELEAIHTEVVQSNPGAFHADYTNRLPTTVDILEPKSTILQAIQGLRTPCWVTTHSIIGTGHQSPVSGPGDCIVPASSAHVPGVVSQIDVPATHTRVHHQPATILEVQRILAEHLRETGLE
;
A
#
# COMPACT_ATOMS: atom_id res chain seq x y z
N MET A 1 -27.91 14.91 7.50
CA MET A 1 -28.85 14.43 6.50
C MET A 1 -28.09 13.38 5.70
N THR A 2 -28.35 12.16 5.62
CA THR A 2 -29.39 11.23 6.05
C THR A 2 -28.75 9.85 6.20
N LEU A 3 -28.89 9.28 7.37
CA LEU A 3 -28.66 7.85 7.62
C LEU A 3 -29.62 7.01 6.77
N GLY A 4 -29.11 5.93 6.19
CA GLY A 4 -29.95 4.91 5.63
C GLY A 4 -29.19 3.93 4.76
N PHE A 5 -28.49 2.94 5.35
CA PHE A 5 -28.26 1.67 4.69
C PHE A 5 -28.51 0.52 5.65
N LEU A 6 -29.65 -0.10 5.38
CA LEU A 6 -30.20 -1.27 6.03
C LEU A 6 -29.40 -2.53 5.74
N SER A 7 -29.21 -3.28 6.80
CA SER A 7 -28.89 -4.71 6.82
C SER A 7 -29.71 -5.55 5.82
N ARG A 8 -29.05 -6.23 4.90
CA ARG A 8 -29.59 -7.46 4.27
C ARG A 8 -28.45 -8.39 3.85
N GLY A 9 -28.42 -9.58 4.44
CA GLY A 9 -28.05 -10.80 3.74
C GLY A 9 -26.66 -11.37 3.93
N PHE A 10 -26.27 -11.77 5.11
CA PHE A 10 -25.16 -12.70 5.35
C PHE A 10 -25.70 -14.13 5.51
N ALA A 11 -26.21 -14.72 4.43
CA ALA A 11 -26.55 -16.14 4.43
C ALA A 11 -26.47 -16.72 3.02
N GLY A 12 -25.29 -16.84 2.46
CA GLY A 12 -25.23 -17.53 1.18
C GLY A 12 -23.96 -17.34 0.39
N ARG A 13 -22.80 -17.73 0.91
CA ARG A 13 -21.60 -18.10 0.14
C ARG A 13 -20.43 -18.49 1.06
N MET A 14 -20.63 -19.53 1.86
CA MET A 14 -19.54 -20.16 2.63
C MET A 14 -19.52 -21.67 2.40
N LEU A 15 -19.61 -22.06 1.14
CA LEU A 15 -19.53 -23.48 0.72
C LEU A 15 -18.62 -23.57 -0.51
N LEU A 16 -17.31 -23.30 -0.37
CA LEU A 16 -16.28 -23.80 -1.31
C LEU A 16 -14.87 -23.38 -0.84
N ALA A 17 -14.36 -24.03 0.18
CA ALA A 17 -12.90 -24.05 0.47
C ALA A 17 -12.50 -25.05 1.58
N CYS A 18 -13.16 -26.20 1.67
CA CYS A 18 -12.70 -27.28 2.56
C CYS A 18 -12.30 -28.51 1.75
N SER A 19 -11.27 -28.38 0.93
CA SER A 19 -10.60 -29.56 0.34
C SER A 19 -9.12 -29.25 0.22
N LEU A 20 -8.35 -30.02 0.95
CA LEU A 20 -6.90 -30.24 0.93
C LEU A 20 -6.20 -29.87 2.24
N MET A 21 -6.16 -30.83 3.14
CA MET A 21 -4.98 -31.19 3.92
C MET A 21 -5.32 -32.41 4.78
N GLY A 22 -5.03 -33.58 4.25
CA GLY A 22 -4.90 -34.81 5.01
C GLY A 22 -3.43 -35.07 5.33
N LEU A 23 -3.20 -35.79 6.40
CA LEU A 23 -2.03 -36.48 6.94
C LEU A 23 -1.57 -35.89 8.30
N ALA A 24 -1.56 -36.64 9.39
CA ALA A 24 -1.09 -37.94 9.70
C ALA A 24 -1.66 -38.42 11.05
N LEU A 25 -2.20 -39.62 11.07
CA LEU A 25 -2.62 -40.33 12.30
C LEU A 25 -1.46 -41.13 12.87
N ALA A 26 -1.20 -40.99 14.15
CA ALA A 26 -0.47 -41.98 14.95
C ALA A 26 -1.41 -42.55 16.00
N SER A 27 -1.57 -43.86 15.98
CA SER A 27 -2.44 -44.63 16.87
C SER A 27 -1.81 -44.78 18.26
N PRO A 28 -2.60 -44.81 19.35
CA PRO A 28 -2.15 -45.36 20.62
C PRO A 28 -2.74 -46.71 20.93
N HIS A 29 -1.91 -47.60 21.46
CA HIS A 29 -2.18 -48.93 21.93
C HIS A 29 -3.14 -48.97 23.11
N ALA A 30 -3.99 -50.02 23.11
CA ALA A 30 -4.89 -50.39 24.18
C ALA A 30 -4.14 -51.01 25.37
N PHE A 31 -4.54 -50.65 26.58
CA PHE A 31 -4.35 -51.48 27.80
C PHE A 31 -5.72 -51.63 28.47
N GLY A 32 -6.14 -52.86 28.63
CA GLY A 32 -7.33 -53.22 29.35
C GLY A 32 -7.15 -53.18 30.86
N ALA A 33 -8.18 -52.81 31.59
CA ALA A 33 -8.31 -53.03 33.03
C ALA A 33 -9.71 -53.48 33.38
N VAL A 34 -9.72 -54.50 34.22
CA VAL A 34 -10.85 -55.28 34.75
C VAL A 34 -11.69 -54.43 35.70
N GLY A 35 -13.03 -54.65 35.67
CA GLY A 35 -14.02 -53.88 36.40
C GLY A 35 -14.18 -54.26 37.88
N VAL A 36 -14.67 -53.26 38.62
CA VAL A 36 -15.45 -53.41 39.83
C VAL A 36 -16.70 -52.54 39.70
N ALA A 37 -17.86 -53.16 39.69
CA ALA A 37 -19.14 -52.46 39.63
C ALA A 37 -19.46 -51.83 40.98
N SER A 38 -19.60 -50.51 41.03
CA SER A 38 -20.34 -49.80 42.07
C SER A 38 -21.44 -48.99 41.40
N ASP A 39 -22.64 -49.33 41.77
CA ASP A 39 -23.91 -48.75 41.30
C ASP A 39 -24.07 -47.34 41.84
N GLN A 40 -23.51 -46.38 41.11
CA GLN A 40 -23.85 -44.94 41.15
C GLN A 40 -24.03 -44.54 39.71
N SER A 41 -25.24 -44.16 39.33
CA SER A 41 -25.53 -43.57 38.01
C SER A 41 -24.46 -42.49 37.73
N PRO A 42 -23.55 -42.64 36.75
CA PRO A 42 -22.61 -41.61 36.45
C PRO A 42 -23.39 -40.44 35.88
N SER A 43 -23.36 -39.29 36.53
CA SER A 43 -23.70 -38.03 35.88
C SER A 43 -22.78 -37.97 34.66
N LEU A 44 -23.32 -38.24 33.47
CA LEU A 44 -22.61 -38.20 32.19
C LEU A 44 -21.98 -36.82 32.08
N GLN A 45 -20.67 -36.75 32.36
CA GLN A 45 -19.95 -35.50 32.09
C GLN A 45 -20.04 -35.20 30.60
N PRO A 46 -20.37 -33.96 30.21
CA PRO A 46 -20.54 -33.63 28.81
C PRO A 46 -19.23 -33.89 28.05
N THR A 47 -19.35 -34.42 26.85
CA THR A 47 -18.15 -34.61 25.97
C THR A 47 -17.52 -33.27 25.61
N PRO A 48 -16.24 -33.23 25.24
CA PRO A 48 -15.59 -32.00 24.76
C PRO A 48 -16.39 -31.31 23.63
N GLU A 49 -16.97 -32.07 22.73
CA GLU A 49 -17.80 -31.54 21.63
C GLU A 49 -19.11 -30.91 22.15
N GLN A 50 -19.81 -31.54 23.09
CA GLN A 50 -20.99 -30.98 23.72
C GLN A 50 -20.71 -29.69 24.46
N LEU A 51 -19.55 -29.63 25.18
CA LEU A 51 -19.08 -28.41 25.84
C LEU A 51 -18.78 -27.31 24.83
N ALA A 52 -18.08 -27.64 23.75
CA ALA A 52 -17.75 -26.68 22.70
C ALA A 52 -19.03 -26.10 22.04
N LYS A 53 -20.01 -26.91 21.74
CA LYS A 53 -21.32 -26.48 21.24
C LYS A 53 -22.06 -25.59 22.25
N GLY A 54 -21.94 -25.88 23.55
CA GLY A 54 -22.45 -25.01 24.62
C GLY A 54 -21.80 -23.61 24.60
N TYR A 55 -20.48 -23.53 24.37
CA TYR A 55 -19.78 -22.28 24.20
C TYR A 55 -20.21 -21.51 22.96
N LEU A 56 -20.38 -22.18 21.81
CA LEU A 56 -20.88 -21.54 20.58
C LEU A 56 -22.28 -20.95 20.78
N SER A 57 -23.18 -21.70 21.44
CA SER A 57 -24.52 -21.19 21.80
C SER A 57 -24.43 -19.94 22.71
N THR A 58 -23.52 -19.95 23.67
CA THR A 58 -23.26 -18.82 24.57
C THR A 58 -22.73 -17.62 23.81
N SER A 59 -21.76 -17.82 22.92
CA SER A 59 -21.21 -16.79 22.03
C SER A 59 -22.31 -16.13 21.22
N HIS A 60 -23.13 -16.92 20.54
CA HIS A 60 -24.25 -16.42 19.74
C HIS A 60 -25.26 -15.60 20.57
N LYS A 61 -25.59 -16.06 21.78
CA LYS A 61 -26.50 -15.33 22.69
C LYS A 61 -25.95 -13.96 23.07
N TYR A 62 -24.67 -13.88 23.44
CA TYR A 62 -24.02 -12.61 23.80
C TYR A 62 -23.91 -11.70 22.59
N ALA A 63 -23.46 -12.18 21.44
CA ALA A 63 -23.36 -11.40 20.20
C ALA A 63 -24.71 -10.78 19.82
N LYS A 64 -25.80 -11.60 19.83
CA LYS A 64 -27.16 -11.13 19.53
C LYS A 64 -27.67 -10.10 20.54
N GLY A 65 -27.39 -10.29 21.83
CA GLY A 65 -27.74 -9.33 22.89
C GLY A 65 -27.01 -8.00 22.71
N SER A 66 -25.71 -8.06 22.44
CA SER A 66 -24.84 -6.89 22.22
C SER A 66 -25.19 -6.13 20.95
N ALA A 67 -25.59 -6.81 19.87
CA ALA A 67 -26.06 -6.16 18.66
C ALA A 67 -27.32 -5.30 18.87
N LYS A 68 -28.19 -5.64 19.83
CA LYS A 68 -29.32 -4.78 20.22
C LYS A 68 -28.81 -3.54 20.98
N LEU A 69 -27.92 -3.71 21.95
CA LEU A 69 -27.33 -2.60 22.70
C LEU A 69 -26.54 -1.64 21.81
N ALA A 70 -25.83 -2.17 20.79
CA ALA A 70 -25.09 -1.37 19.82
C ALA A 70 -26.03 -0.48 18.96
N LYS A 71 -27.23 -0.98 18.59
CA LYS A 71 -28.24 -0.18 17.88
C LYS A 71 -28.72 1.00 18.70
N ASP A 72 -28.77 0.86 20.03
CA ASP A 72 -29.12 1.90 20.97
C ASP A 72 -27.90 2.77 21.39
N CYS A 73 -26.79 2.65 20.67
CA CYS A 73 -25.50 3.32 20.95
C CYS A 73 -25.03 3.14 22.40
N SER A 74 -25.32 1.99 23.02
CA SER A 74 -24.94 1.70 24.40
C SER A 74 -23.49 1.20 24.49
N PRO A 75 -22.62 1.81 25.31
CA PRO A 75 -21.26 1.33 25.51
C PRO A 75 -21.19 -0.08 26.12
N HIS A 76 -22.27 -0.58 26.74
CA HIS A 76 -22.36 -1.93 27.29
C HIS A 76 -22.39 -3.02 26.21
N ALA A 77 -22.54 -2.63 24.93
CA ALA A 77 -22.38 -3.57 23.83
C ALA A 77 -20.97 -4.17 23.77
N ILE A 78 -19.95 -3.40 24.20
CA ILE A 78 -18.54 -3.83 24.15
C ILE A 78 -18.32 -5.04 25.03
N GLU A 79 -18.80 -5.02 26.28
CA GLU A 79 -18.61 -6.11 27.24
C GLU A 79 -19.29 -7.41 26.77
N GLY A 80 -20.46 -7.31 26.16
CA GLY A 80 -21.18 -8.48 25.67
C GLY A 80 -20.54 -9.07 24.40
N PHE A 81 -20.05 -8.23 23.46
CA PHE A 81 -19.28 -8.71 22.32
C PHE A 81 -17.93 -9.32 22.77
N TYR A 82 -17.26 -8.72 23.75
CA TYR A 82 -16.05 -9.29 24.36
C TYR A 82 -16.32 -10.69 24.94
N ALA A 83 -17.41 -10.86 25.68
CA ALA A 83 -17.82 -12.16 26.24
C ALA A 83 -18.18 -13.19 25.14
N ALA A 84 -18.72 -12.72 24.01
CA ALA A 84 -18.97 -13.57 22.85
C ALA A 84 -17.65 -14.05 22.21
N CYS A 85 -16.64 -13.18 22.09
CA CYS A 85 -15.30 -13.57 21.62
C CYS A 85 -14.68 -14.62 22.53
N GLU A 86 -14.77 -14.44 23.87
CA GLU A 86 -14.21 -15.37 24.86
C GLU A 86 -14.89 -16.74 24.75
N ALA A 87 -16.21 -16.77 24.59
CA ALA A 87 -16.94 -18.02 24.43
C ALA A 87 -16.54 -18.75 23.13
N ALA A 88 -16.42 -18.05 22.00
CA ALA A 88 -15.97 -18.65 20.75
C ALA A 88 -14.53 -19.19 20.84
N TRP A 89 -13.63 -18.46 21.51
CA TRP A 89 -12.26 -18.90 21.79
C TRP A 89 -12.24 -20.19 22.60
N ASN A 90 -13.05 -20.27 23.66
CA ASN A 90 -13.14 -21.42 24.53
C ASN A 90 -13.72 -22.66 23.82
N ALA A 91 -14.61 -22.49 22.84
CA ALA A 91 -15.10 -23.58 22.00
C ALA A 91 -13.96 -24.25 21.23
N VAL A 92 -13.08 -23.46 20.58
CA VAL A 92 -11.92 -23.97 19.85
C VAL A 92 -10.93 -24.64 20.80
N TRP A 93 -10.67 -24.02 21.96
CA TRP A 93 -9.77 -24.59 22.96
C TRP A 93 -10.25 -25.95 23.50
N THR A 94 -11.57 -26.09 23.70
CA THR A 94 -12.19 -27.31 24.26
C THR A 94 -12.21 -28.46 23.26
N CYS A 95 -12.39 -28.17 21.96
CA CYS A 95 -12.47 -29.18 20.90
C CYS A 95 -11.55 -28.82 19.71
N PRO A 96 -10.22 -28.83 19.92
CA PRO A 96 -9.23 -28.29 18.96
C PRO A 96 -9.13 -29.08 17.65
N ALA A 97 -9.59 -30.34 17.63
CA ALA A 97 -9.52 -31.21 16.45
C ALA A 97 -10.75 -31.12 15.53
N SER A 98 -11.83 -30.44 15.95
CA SER A 98 -13.05 -30.34 15.16
C SER A 98 -13.03 -29.16 14.21
N ASN A 99 -12.98 -29.43 12.91
CA ASN A 99 -13.05 -28.39 11.89
C ASN A 99 -14.43 -27.69 11.89
N GLU A 100 -15.50 -28.39 12.21
CA GLU A 100 -16.87 -27.81 12.30
C GLU A 100 -16.92 -26.75 13.40
N ILE A 101 -16.47 -27.11 14.62
CA ILE A 101 -16.38 -26.18 15.75
C ILE A 101 -15.48 -25.00 15.42
N LEU A 102 -14.32 -25.26 14.80
CA LEU A 102 -13.38 -24.19 14.41
C LEU A 102 -14.01 -23.20 13.41
N CYS A 103 -14.70 -23.71 12.39
CA CYS A 103 -15.33 -22.86 11.37
C CYS A 103 -16.46 -22.00 11.96
N GLU A 104 -17.34 -22.60 12.78
CA GLU A 104 -18.43 -21.86 13.44
C GLU A 104 -17.89 -20.85 14.44
N ALA A 105 -16.92 -21.26 15.27
CA ALA A 105 -16.26 -20.38 16.23
C ALA A 105 -15.56 -19.19 15.55
N ALA A 106 -14.86 -19.43 14.44
CA ALA A 106 -14.17 -18.37 13.70
C ALA A 106 -15.15 -17.30 13.17
N GLY A 107 -16.32 -17.72 12.67
CA GLY A 107 -17.35 -16.79 12.22
C GLY A 107 -17.94 -15.96 13.36
N LEU A 108 -18.37 -16.60 14.44
CA LEU A 108 -18.92 -15.92 15.63
C LEU A 108 -17.89 -15.00 16.30
N TYR A 109 -16.63 -15.45 16.32
CA TYR A 109 -15.52 -14.68 16.87
C TYR A 109 -15.26 -13.41 16.06
N ALA A 110 -15.16 -13.52 14.73
CA ALA A 110 -14.91 -12.39 13.85
C ALA A 110 -16.05 -11.35 13.94
N GLU A 111 -17.31 -11.78 13.86
CA GLU A 111 -18.50 -10.91 14.02
C GLU A 111 -18.49 -10.20 15.39
N SER A 112 -18.16 -10.94 16.45
CA SER A 112 -18.12 -10.39 17.80
C SER A 112 -16.97 -9.41 17.98
N LEU A 113 -15.78 -9.71 17.42
CA LEU A 113 -14.61 -8.82 17.48
C LEU A 113 -14.83 -7.54 16.68
N GLU A 114 -15.51 -7.63 15.53
CA GLU A 114 -15.96 -6.44 14.79
C GLU A 114 -16.88 -5.57 15.66
N GLY A 115 -17.83 -6.19 16.35
CA GLY A 115 -18.69 -5.50 17.32
C GLY A 115 -17.90 -4.83 18.46
N VAL A 116 -16.89 -5.50 19.01
CA VAL A 116 -16.00 -4.91 20.04
C VAL A 116 -15.29 -3.69 19.48
N LEU A 117 -14.55 -3.84 18.37
CA LEU A 117 -13.69 -2.77 17.83
C LEU A 117 -14.51 -1.56 17.38
N THR A 118 -15.63 -1.78 16.69
CA THR A 118 -16.52 -0.72 16.21
C THR A 118 -17.10 0.08 17.36
N ASN A 119 -17.65 -0.59 18.38
CA ASN A 119 -18.25 0.11 19.53
C ASN A 119 -17.17 0.74 20.44
N ALA A 120 -16.02 0.08 20.61
CA ALA A 120 -14.91 0.66 21.37
C ALA A 120 -14.38 1.94 20.71
N THR A 121 -14.25 1.96 19.40
CA THR A 121 -13.88 3.17 18.65
C THR A 121 -14.93 4.27 18.78
N LEU A 122 -16.22 3.93 18.61
CA LEU A 122 -17.34 4.89 18.74
C LEU A 122 -17.38 5.56 20.12
N HIS A 123 -17.05 4.81 21.18
CA HIS A 123 -17.11 5.30 22.55
C HIS A 123 -15.76 5.76 23.11
N GLY A 124 -14.70 5.85 22.29
CA GLY A 124 -13.36 6.25 22.73
C GLY A 124 -12.74 5.29 23.76
N ARG A 125 -13.01 3.98 23.61
CA ARG A 125 -12.51 2.93 24.49
C ARG A 125 -11.44 2.03 23.83
N LEU A 126 -10.88 2.47 22.72
CA LEU A 126 -9.73 1.84 22.07
C LEU A 126 -8.69 2.93 21.80
N ASP A 127 -7.49 2.77 22.37
CA ASP A 127 -6.36 3.68 22.19
C ASP A 127 -5.03 2.91 22.06
N GLY A 128 -3.90 3.61 22.00
CA GLY A 128 -2.57 3.02 21.90
C GLY A 128 -2.15 2.19 23.10
N GLN A 129 -2.86 2.25 24.24
CA GLN A 129 -2.61 1.40 25.41
C GLN A 129 -3.38 0.09 25.35
N GLY A 130 -4.61 0.13 24.78
CA GLY A 130 -5.43 -1.04 24.70
C GLY A 130 -6.93 -0.80 24.53
N LEU A 131 -7.68 -1.86 24.76
CA LEU A 131 -9.13 -1.87 24.77
C LEU A 131 -9.63 -1.72 26.21
N TRP A 132 -10.43 -0.68 26.47
CA TRP A 132 -11.00 -0.36 27.78
C TRP A 132 -12.40 -0.97 27.91
N ILE A 133 -12.56 -1.93 28.81
CA ILE A 133 -13.83 -2.59 29.13
C ILE A 133 -14.23 -2.34 30.57
N GLY A 134 -15.50 -2.58 30.90
CA GLY A 134 -16.06 -2.35 32.22
C GLY A 134 -16.71 -0.97 32.38
N SER A 135 -17.12 -0.65 33.60
CA SER A 135 -17.80 0.61 33.86
C SER A 135 -16.83 1.80 33.82
N ARG A 136 -17.38 3.02 33.55
CA ARG A 136 -16.60 4.26 33.59
C ARG A 136 -15.84 4.46 34.91
N TRP A 137 -16.35 3.89 36.00
CA TRP A 137 -15.78 4.00 37.35
C TRP A 137 -14.75 2.91 37.69
N LYS A 138 -14.74 1.83 36.92
CA LYS A 138 -13.76 0.72 37.06
C LYS A 138 -13.42 0.21 35.66
N PRO A 139 -12.71 1.00 34.85
CA PRO A 139 -12.25 0.53 33.57
C PRO A 139 -11.11 -0.47 33.75
N ILE A 140 -11.10 -1.51 32.93
CA ILE A 140 -10.04 -2.50 32.85
C ILE A 140 -9.44 -2.39 31.46
N CYS A 141 -8.13 -2.23 31.39
CA CYS A 141 -7.41 -2.21 30.13
C CYS A 141 -7.03 -3.63 29.72
N VAL A 142 -7.51 -4.04 28.55
CA VAL A 142 -6.98 -5.18 27.79
C VAL A 142 -5.82 -4.65 26.96
N PRO A 143 -4.54 -4.99 27.28
CA PRO A 143 -3.42 -4.38 26.61
C PRO A 143 -3.41 -4.67 25.12
N LEU A 144 -2.92 -3.69 24.34
CA LEU A 144 -2.72 -3.81 22.89
C LEU A 144 -1.28 -4.24 22.61
N GLU A 145 -1.12 -5.33 21.88
CA GLU A 145 0.18 -5.79 21.35
C GLU A 145 0.20 -5.67 19.83
N VAL A 146 1.25 -5.04 19.30
CA VAL A 146 1.51 -4.94 17.87
C VAL A 146 2.61 -5.94 17.51
N ARG A 147 2.29 -6.87 16.59
CA ARG A 147 3.17 -8.00 16.30
C ARG A 147 3.60 -8.03 14.84
N ALA A 148 4.91 -8.02 14.62
CA ALA A 148 5.54 -8.07 13.29
C ALA A 148 5.03 -6.98 12.32
N MET A 149 4.74 -5.80 12.84
CA MET A 149 4.36 -4.60 12.07
C MET A 149 5.41 -3.50 12.28
N PRO A 150 5.64 -2.62 11.29
CA PRO A 150 6.66 -1.57 11.37
C PRO A 150 6.16 -0.32 12.13
N ILE A 151 5.31 -0.52 13.15
CA ILE A 151 4.73 0.58 13.94
C ILE A 151 4.64 0.20 15.42
N ASP A 152 4.72 1.21 16.27
CA ASP A 152 4.37 1.09 17.68
C ASP A 152 2.88 1.32 17.91
N ALA A 153 2.33 0.75 18.98
CA ALA A 153 0.93 0.92 19.35
C ALA A 153 0.55 2.41 19.53
N ALA A 154 1.47 3.24 20.00
CA ALA A 154 1.27 4.69 20.18
C ALA A 154 1.02 5.45 18.86
N LEU A 155 1.38 4.84 17.72
CA LEU A 155 1.18 5.43 16.40
C LEU A 155 -0.15 5.03 15.75
N ILE A 156 -0.92 4.17 16.40
CA ILE A 156 -2.23 3.74 15.90
C ILE A 156 -3.25 4.87 16.11
N GLN A 157 -3.77 5.40 15.01
CA GLN A 157 -4.83 6.38 15.05
C GLN A 157 -6.19 5.71 15.27
N CYS A 158 -6.47 4.68 14.51
CA CYS A 158 -7.68 3.85 14.67
C CYS A 158 -7.50 2.49 13.97
N VAL A 159 -8.34 1.55 14.39
CA VAL A 159 -8.45 0.21 13.80
C VAL A 159 -9.81 0.09 13.15
N VAL A 160 -9.84 -0.12 11.83
CA VAL A 160 -11.07 -0.17 11.04
C VAL A 160 -11.29 -1.62 10.57
N ALA A 161 -12.44 -2.19 10.91
CA ALA A 161 -12.85 -3.47 10.36
C ALA A 161 -12.98 -3.36 8.84
N VAL A 162 -12.48 -4.37 8.14
CA VAL A 162 -12.52 -4.40 6.68
C VAL A 162 -13.93 -4.75 6.22
N PRO A 163 -14.60 -3.89 5.42
CA PRO A 163 -15.89 -4.24 4.84
C PRO A 163 -15.74 -5.39 3.83
N PRO A 164 -16.82 -6.15 3.56
CA PRO A 164 -16.78 -7.18 2.52
C PRO A 164 -16.34 -6.58 1.18
N PRO A 165 -15.55 -7.32 0.42
CA PRO A 165 -14.97 -6.83 -0.83
C PRO A 165 -16.04 -6.59 -1.90
N CYS A 166 -16.23 -5.33 -2.29
CA CYS A 166 -17.12 -4.90 -3.37
C CYS A 166 -16.51 -3.82 -4.26
N ASP A 167 -15.18 -3.63 -4.22
CA ASP A 167 -14.52 -2.53 -4.90
C ASP A 167 -13.87 -3.01 -6.21
N ASN A 168 -14.22 -2.36 -7.33
CA ASN A 168 -13.72 -2.67 -8.66
C ASN A 168 -12.47 -1.87 -9.04
N ARG A 169 -11.96 -1.02 -8.15
CA ARG A 169 -10.76 -0.20 -8.40
C ARG A 169 -9.48 -1.03 -8.40
N ILE A 170 -9.50 -2.20 -7.79
CA ILE A 170 -8.40 -3.17 -7.78
C ILE A 170 -8.87 -4.45 -8.46
N SER A 171 -8.06 -4.95 -9.39
CA SER A 171 -8.43 -6.07 -10.27
C SER A 171 -8.58 -7.40 -9.53
N ARG A 172 -7.88 -7.57 -8.41
CA ARG A 172 -7.86 -8.81 -7.63
C ARG A 172 -7.83 -8.52 -6.14
N GLN A 173 -8.56 -9.31 -5.38
CA GLN A 173 -8.56 -9.19 -3.93
C GLN A 173 -7.75 -10.34 -3.30
N HIS A 174 -6.86 -9.98 -2.39
CA HIS A 174 -6.02 -10.92 -1.66
C HIS A 174 -6.55 -11.09 -0.23
N THR A 175 -7.45 -12.06 -0.10
CA THR A 175 -8.06 -12.43 1.18
C THR A 175 -7.73 -13.87 1.55
N ARG A 176 -7.65 -14.15 2.83
CA ARG A 176 -7.48 -15.49 3.39
C ARG A 176 -8.48 -15.69 4.53
N GLY A 177 -9.31 -16.73 4.44
CA GLY A 177 -10.16 -17.16 5.54
C GLY A 177 -9.32 -17.69 6.70
N GLY A 178 -9.83 -17.56 7.93
CA GLY A 178 -9.12 -18.03 9.11
C GLY A 178 -9.73 -17.52 10.40
N PHE A 179 -8.95 -17.51 11.48
CA PHE A 179 -9.34 -17.03 12.79
C PHE A 179 -8.90 -15.58 13.01
N GLY A 180 -9.68 -14.80 13.73
CA GLY A 180 -9.46 -13.36 13.93
C GLY A 180 -10.22 -12.51 12.94
N LEU A 181 -10.04 -11.21 13.02
CA LEU A 181 -10.70 -10.22 12.17
C LEU A 181 -9.66 -9.46 11.34
N PRO A 182 -9.72 -9.51 10.01
CA PRO A 182 -8.92 -8.61 9.17
C PRO A 182 -9.29 -7.15 9.42
N VAL A 183 -8.30 -6.30 9.60
CA VAL A 183 -8.48 -4.87 9.89
C VAL A 183 -7.49 -4.03 9.10
N SER A 184 -7.88 -2.80 8.79
CA SER A 184 -7.00 -1.72 8.38
C SER A 184 -6.57 -0.92 9.61
N VAL A 185 -5.28 -0.88 9.88
CA VAL A 185 -4.71 -0.07 10.96
C VAL A 185 -4.28 1.26 10.37
N ARG A 186 -5.02 2.32 10.67
CA ARG A 186 -4.62 3.68 10.28
C ARG A 186 -3.56 4.21 11.21
N VAL A 187 -2.52 4.77 10.61
CA VAL A 187 -1.34 5.26 11.31
C VAL A 187 -1.45 6.77 11.46
N ALA A 188 -1.26 7.28 12.67
CA ALA A 188 -1.29 8.72 12.93
C ALA A 188 -0.16 9.43 12.17
N PRO A 189 -0.40 10.65 11.66
CA PRO A 189 0.67 11.50 11.15
C PRO A 189 1.69 11.73 12.26
N GLY A 190 2.96 11.91 11.88
CA GLY A 190 4.01 12.22 12.84
C GLY A 190 3.83 13.60 13.48
N PRO A 191 4.60 13.91 14.52
CA PRO A 191 4.69 15.26 15.05
C PRO A 191 5.11 16.26 13.97
N LYS A 192 4.69 17.52 14.10
CA LYS A 192 5.01 18.60 13.15
C LYS A 192 6.53 18.70 12.91
N GLY A 193 6.95 18.72 11.65
CA GLY A 193 8.36 18.76 11.23
C GLY A 193 9.07 17.40 11.28
N SER A 194 8.38 16.33 11.66
CA SER A 194 8.95 14.98 11.59
C SER A 194 8.99 14.45 10.14
N ILE A 195 9.87 13.48 9.89
CA ILE A 195 9.92 12.78 8.60
C ILE A 195 8.57 12.14 8.26
N ARG A 196 7.87 11.63 9.26
CA ARG A 196 6.55 11.01 9.06
C ARG A 196 5.48 12.02 8.66
N GLU A 197 5.48 13.24 9.23
CA GLU A 197 4.54 14.27 8.79
C GLU A 197 4.82 14.70 7.34
N GLU A 198 6.10 14.82 6.99
CA GLU A 198 6.53 15.32 5.69
C GLU A 198 6.24 14.32 4.55
N PHE A 199 6.49 13.03 4.79
CA PHE A 199 6.43 11.99 3.76
C PHE A 199 5.28 10.98 3.90
N ALA A 200 4.43 11.08 4.93
CA ALA A 200 3.26 10.21 5.01
C ALA A 200 2.17 10.65 4.02
N PRO A 201 1.48 9.70 3.36
CA PRO A 201 0.30 10.01 2.58
C PRO A 201 -0.80 10.58 3.49
N PRO A 202 -1.82 11.26 2.92
CA PRO A 202 -2.93 11.81 3.71
C PRO A 202 -3.63 10.79 4.60
N ARG A 203 -3.64 9.53 4.15
CA ARG A 203 -4.12 8.39 4.93
C ARG A 203 -3.15 7.22 4.73
N GLN A 204 -2.48 6.82 5.81
CA GLN A 204 -1.59 5.66 5.82
C GLN A 204 -2.28 4.51 6.53
N SER A 205 -2.45 3.36 5.85
CA SER A 205 -3.13 2.17 6.36
C SER A 205 -2.31 0.92 6.16
N ILE A 206 -2.25 0.07 7.19
CA ILE A 206 -1.47 -1.17 7.21
C ILE A 206 -2.40 -2.35 7.45
N ALA A 207 -2.18 -3.45 6.74
CA ALA A 207 -2.91 -4.70 6.95
C ALA A 207 -2.56 -5.34 8.29
N ALA A 208 -3.57 -5.69 9.06
CA ALA A 208 -3.40 -6.48 10.27
C ALA A 208 -4.55 -7.48 10.44
N THR A 209 -4.33 -8.45 11.30
CA THR A 209 -5.41 -9.28 11.85
C THR A 209 -5.52 -8.99 13.34
N ALA A 210 -6.68 -8.53 13.76
CA ALA A 210 -6.99 -8.34 15.16
C ALA A 210 -7.38 -9.69 15.80
N VAL A 211 -6.80 -9.98 16.96
CA VAL A 211 -7.10 -11.17 17.75
C VAL A 211 -7.13 -10.81 19.23
N LEU A 212 -8.26 -10.99 19.90
CA LEU A 212 -8.35 -11.01 21.35
C LEU A 212 -7.89 -12.39 21.84
N ARG A 213 -6.68 -12.48 22.41
CA ARG A 213 -6.18 -13.71 23.03
C ARG A 213 -6.62 -13.77 24.48
N PHE A 214 -7.19 -14.89 24.85
CA PHE A 214 -7.60 -15.16 26.23
C PHE A 214 -6.62 -16.12 26.89
N LYS A 215 -6.13 -15.79 28.10
CA LYS A 215 -5.36 -16.72 28.91
C LYS A 215 -6.30 -17.79 29.44
N ILE A 216 -5.88 -19.04 29.28
CA ILE A 216 -6.59 -20.18 29.82
C ILE A 216 -6.17 -20.32 31.29
N PRO A 217 -7.14 -20.44 32.22
CA PRO A 217 -6.82 -20.75 33.60
C PRO A 217 -5.99 -22.04 33.70
N GLY A 218 -4.92 -22.04 34.46
CA GLY A 218 -4.10 -23.24 34.69
C GLY A 218 -4.94 -24.43 35.14
N ASN A 219 -4.48 -25.58 34.79
CA ASN A 219 -5.02 -26.94 34.72
C ASN A 219 -5.71 -27.50 36.00
N GLU A 220 -6.56 -26.75 36.68
CA GLU A 220 -7.33 -27.25 37.80
C GLU A 220 -8.84 -27.21 37.51
N ASN A 221 -9.38 -28.38 37.19
CA ASN A 221 -10.83 -28.68 37.14
C ASN A 221 -11.69 -27.71 36.30
N ALA A 222 -11.26 -27.39 35.08
CA ALA A 222 -11.99 -26.55 34.15
C ALA A 222 -13.40 -27.10 33.84
N LEU A 223 -13.61 -28.40 33.97
CA LEU A 223 -14.88 -29.08 33.74
C LEU A 223 -15.96 -28.85 34.81
N GLN A 224 -15.56 -28.42 36.03
CA GLN A 224 -16.53 -28.23 37.14
C GLN A 224 -16.98 -26.79 37.39
N LYS A 225 -16.38 -25.77 36.72
CA LYS A 225 -16.67 -24.35 37.02
C LYS A 225 -17.52 -23.61 35.98
N PHE A 226 -18.12 -24.27 35.02
CA PHE A 226 -18.86 -23.63 33.93
C PHE A 226 -20.36 -23.38 34.18
N SER A 227 -20.75 -23.14 35.40
CA SER A 227 -22.06 -22.53 35.72
C SER A 227 -21.95 -21.05 36.15
N GLY A 228 -20.78 -20.42 35.95
CA GLY A 228 -20.51 -19.03 36.34
C GLY A 228 -20.24 -18.10 35.13
N PRO A 229 -20.28 -16.77 35.33
CA PRO A 229 -19.95 -15.81 34.28
C PRO A 229 -18.53 -16.03 33.77
N LEU A 230 -18.35 -15.81 32.44
CA LEU A 230 -17.08 -15.80 31.74
C LEU A 230 -16.00 -15.03 32.50
N SER A 231 -14.74 -15.30 32.22
CA SER A 231 -13.57 -14.83 32.98
C SER A 231 -13.76 -13.46 33.65
N ARG A 232 -13.59 -13.42 34.97
CA ARG A 232 -13.72 -12.20 35.75
C ARG A 232 -12.48 -11.31 35.70
N ASP A 233 -11.44 -11.75 34.97
CA ASP A 233 -10.20 -11.00 34.87
C ASP A 233 -9.85 -10.66 33.40
N PRO A 234 -10.40 -9.57 32.86
CA PRO A 234 -10.00 -9.07 31.53
C PRO A 234 -8.51 -8.71 31.42
N ALA A 235 -7.82 -8.47 32.55
CA ALA A 235 -6.38 -8.26 32.57
C ALA A 235 -5.57 -9.54 32.16
N ALA A 236 -6.26 -10.68 32.07
CA ALA A 236 -5.68 -11.92 31.55
C ALA A 236 -5.80 -12.08 30.02
N SER A 237 -6.36 -11.12 29.31
CA SER A 237 -6.48 -11.11 27.85
C SER A 237 -5.59 -10.04 27.20
N VAL A 238 -5.35 -10.18 25.89
CA VAL A 238 -4.53 -9.26 25.09
C VAL A 238 -5.21 -9.06 23.74
N LEU A 239 -5.29 -7.84 23.27
CA LEU A 239 -5.67 -7.52 21.91
C LEU A 239 -4.40 -7.46 21.04
N ASP A 240 -4.21 -8.48 20.20
CA ASP A 240 -3.14 -8.51 19.21
C ASP A 240 -3.57 -7.83 17.91
N LEU A 241 -2.70 -7.01 17.36
CA LEU A 241 -2.69 -6.62 15.95
C LEU A 241 -1.48 -7.27 15.29
N ALA A 242 -1.72 -8.36 14.58
CA ALA A 242 -0.67 -9.17 13.98
C ALA A 242 -0.59 -8.95 12.47
N ASN A 243 0.63 -8.83 11.93
CA ASN A 243 0.84 -8.85 10.49
C ASN A 243 0.56 -10.26 9.95
N PRO A 244 -0.49 -10.47 9.12
CA PRO A 244 -0.86 -11.80 8.66
C PRO A 244 0.07 -12.40 7.60
N ILE A 245 1.02 -11.62 7.07
CA ILE A 245 2.06 -12.10 6.15
C ILE A 245 3.17 -12.79 6.95
N GLU A 246 3.57 -12.20 8.08
CA GLU A 246 4.66 -12.70 8.91
C GLU A 246 4.17 -13.73 9.95
N ILE A 247 2.95 -13.55 10.44
CA ILE A 247 2.33 -14.42 11.44
C ILE A 247 1.17 -15.15 10.77
N ALA A 248 1.42 -16.40 10.36
CA ALA A 248 0.44 -17.15 9.60
C ALA A 248 -0.72 -17.72 10.44
N ALA A 249 -0.50 -17.98 11.75
CA ALA A 249 -1.46 -18.69 12.59
C ALA A 249 -1.45 -18.19 14.04
N VAL A 250 -2.56 -18.41 14.73
CA VAL A 250 -2.69 -18.18 16.18
C VAL A 250 -2.77 -19.53 16.93
N HIS A 251 -2.24 -19.56 18.14
CA HIS A 251 -2.32 -20.73 19.01
C HIS A 251 -3.52 -20.60 19.96
N ILE A 252 -4.42 -21.59 19.94
CA ILE A 252 -5.57 -21.72 20.83
C ILE A 252 -5.51 -23.11 21.48
N GLY A 253 -4.80 -23.23 22.58
CA GLY A 253 -4.48 -24.55 23.14
C GLY A 253 -3.67 -25.40 22.16
N LEU A 254 -4.20 -26.55 21.78
CA LEU A 254 -3.60 -27.45 20.78
C LEU A 254 -3.99 -27.09 19.34
N ALA A 255 -5.00 -26.25 19.13
CA ALA A 255 -5.38 -25.78 17.80
C ALA A 255 -4.41 -24.70 17.29
N ARG A 256 -4.17 -24.72 15.98
CA ARG A 256 -3.35 -23.73 15.30
C ARG A 256 -4.03 -23.22 14.03
N PRO A 257 -5.19 -22.55 14.14
CA PRO A 257 -5.85 -22.00 12.99
C PRO A 257 -5.02 -20.93 12.31
N LEU A 258 -5.11 -20.86 10.97
CA LEU A 258 -4.53 -19.75 10.19
C LEU A 258 -5.23 -18.45 10.58
N LEU A 259 -4.50 -17.35 10.58
CA LEU A 259 -5.08 -16.02 10.73
C LEU A 259 -5.87 -15.66 9.47
N ALA A 260 -7.06 -15.11 9.67
CA ALA A 260 -7.79 -14.44 8.60
C ALA A 260 -6.97 -13.24 8.11
N ALA A 261 -7.01 -12.91 6.82
CA ALA A 261 -6.27 -11.78 6.27
C ALA A 261 -7.05 -11.10 5.14
N ASP A 262 -6.88 -9.79 5.04
CA ASP A 262 -7.19 -9.01 3.86
C ASP A 262 -6.04 -8.02 3.62
N LEU A 263 -5.29 -8.23 2.53
CA LEU A 263 -4.15 -7.40 2.16
C LEU A 263 -4.56 -6.27 1.23
N THR A 264 -5.74 -6.36 0.62
CA THR A 264 -6.25 -5.40 -0.35
C THR A 264 -6.95 -4.21 0.31
N ALA A 265 -7.73 -4.47 1.35
CA ALA A 265 -8.54 -3.44 1.99
C ALA A 265 -7.74 -2.24 2.53
N PRO A 266 -6.55 -2.38 3.12
CA PRO A 266 -5.75 -1.24 3.54
C PRO A 266 -5.26 -0.38 2.37
N LEU A 267 -5.04 -0.97 1.19
CA LEU A 267 -4.73 -0.21 -0.03
C LEU A 267 -5.93 0.62 -0.48
N LEU A 268 -7.14 0.02 -0.47
CA LEU A 268 -8.38 0.73 -0.78
C LEU A 268 -8.64 1.87 0.22
N ASP A 269 -8.40 1.64 1.50
CA ASP A 269 -8.52 2.68 2.54
C ASP A 269 -7.52 3.83 2.30
N MET A 270 -6.29 3.56 1.87
CA MET A 270 -5.34 4.59 1.46
C MET A 270 -5.82 5.34 0.22
N LEU A 271 -6.31 4.62 -0.80
CA LEU A 271 -6.82 5.21 -2.04
C LEU A 271 -7.99 6.17 -1.79
N ASP A 272 -8.88 5.85 -0.84
CA ASP A 272 -9.97 6.73 -0.41
C ASP A 272 -9.48 8.03 0.25
N GLY A 273 -8.27 8.03 0.78
CA GLY A 273 -7.64 9.21 1.38
C GLY A 273 -6.83 10.06 0.40
N MET A 274 -6.52 9.54 -0.80
CA MET A 274 -5.69 10.22 -1.78
C MET A 274 -6.48 11.19 -2.65
N PRO A 275 -5.89 12.36 -3.00
CA PRO A 275 -6.48 13.25 -3.98
C PRO A 275 -6.52 12.56 -5.35
N GLN A 276 -7.68 12.42 -5.94
CA GLN A 276 -7.80 11.92 -7.32
C GLN A 276 -7.55 13.06 -8.30
N ALA A 277 -6.29 13.34 -8.58
CA ALA A 277 -5.88 14.50 -9.38
C ALA A 277 -5.73 14.19 -10.88
N GLY A 278 -5.59 12.96 -11.31
CA GLY A 278 -5.38 12.47 -12.68
C GLY A 278 -5.56 13.51 -13.80
N ILE A 279 -6.74 13.55 -14.41
CA ILE A 279 -7.06 14.49 -15.51
C ILE A 279 -7.07 15.95 -15.02
N THR A 280 -7.54 16.22 -13.81
CA THR A 280 -7.57 17.58 -13.25
C THR A 280 -6.15 18.12 -13.02
N GLY A 281 -5.24 17.27 -12.51
CA GLY A 281 -3.82 17.59 -12.33
C GLY A 281 -3.08 17.82 -13.66
N PHE A 282 -3.62 17.29 -14.76
CA PHE A 282 -3.11 17.57 -16.09
C PHE A 282 -3.65 18.92 -16.63
N LEU A 283 -4.96 19.14 -16.61
CA LEU A 283 -5.57 20.33 -17.20
C LEU A 283 -5.36 21.62 -16.39
N GLN A 284 -5.29 21.51 -15.07
CA GLN A 284 -5.15 22.62 -14.13
C GLN A 284 -4.06 22.33 -13.08
N PRO A 285 -2.80 22.18 -13.51
CA PRO A 285 -1.72 21.73 -12.62
C PRO A 285 -1.44 22.67 -11.44
N TYR A 286 -1.89 23.92 -11.54
CA TYR A 286 -1.72 24.94 -10.50
C TYR A 286 -3.05 25.38 -9.89
N GLY A 287 -4.14 24.63 -10.14
CA GLY A 287 -5.48 24.93 -9.63
C GLY A 287 -5.62 24.71 -8.13
N ALA A 288 -6.60 25.38 -7.53
CA ALA A 288 -6.99 25.15 -6.14
C ALA A 288 -7.41 23.68 -5.95
N GLY A 289 -6.75 22.98 -5.02
CA GLY A 289 -6.97 21.55 -4.76
C GLY A 289 -5.93 20.62 -5.40
N ASN A 290 -5.07 21.11 -6.30
CA ASN A 290 -3.90 20.35 -6.73
C ASN A 290 -2.77 20.50 -5.69
N THR A 291 -2.31 19.37 -5.21
CA THR A 291 -1.21 19.32 -4.26
C THR A 291 0.12 19.58 -4.97
N GLN A 292 1.05 20.23 -4.26
CA GLN A 292 2.43 20.38 -4.75
C GLN A 292 3.05 18.99 -4.96
N PRO A 293 4.01 18.87 -5.93
CA PRO A 293 4.77 17.62 -6.09
C PRO A 293 5.38 17.19 -4.76
N ARG A 294 5.22 15.92 -4.40
CA ARG A 294 5.74 15.38 -3.14
C ARG A 294 6.01 13.88 -3.24
N LEU A 295 6.95 13.43 -2.46
CA LEU A 295 7.24 12.02 -2.24
C LEU A 295 6.43 11.51 -1.04
N GLU A 296 5.82 10.33 -1.14
CA GLU A 296 5.04 9.72 -0.07
C GLU A 296 5.49 8.29 0.22
N PHE A 297 5.65 7.96 1.49
CA PHE A 297 5.96 6.61 1.96
C PHE A 297 4.65 5.91 2.32
N LEU A 298 4.26 4.91 1.53
CA LEU A 298 3.01 4.18 1.76
C LEU A 298 3.03 3.36 3.06
N GLU A 299 4.22 3.04 3.55
CA GLU A 299 4.44 2.41 4.86
C GLU A 299 5.48 3.22 5.64
N PRO A 300 5.48 3.17 6.98
CA PRO A 300 6.55 3.76 7.78
C PRO A 300 7.90 3.16 7.40
N HIS A 301 8.91 4.01 7.30
CA HIS A 301 10.28 3.59 6.99
C HIS A 301 10.81 2.58 8.01
N VAL A 302 11.47 1.55 7.51
CA VAL A 302 12.17 0.54 8.31
C VAL A 302 13.63 0.47 7.83
N PRO A 303 14.61 0.70 8.70
CA PRO A 303 16.01 0.61 8.32
C PRO A 303 16.37 -0.69 7.59
N ALA A 304 17.25 -0.59 6.62
CA ALA A 304 17.71 -1.67 5.73
C ALA A 304 16.68 -2.21 4.72
N ARG A 305 15.43 -1.71 4.69
CA ARG A 305 14.54 -1.95 3.56
C ARG A 305 14.90 -1.04 2.39
N ILE A 306 14.76 -1.57 1.19
CA ILE A 306 15.07 -0.87 -0.06
C ILE A 306 13.83 -0.10 -0.53
N PRO A 307 13.89 1.22 -0.71
CA PRO A 307 12.80 1.97 -1.31
C PRO A 307 12.59 1.58 -2.78
N VAL A 308 11.33 1.29 -3.14
CA VAL A 308 10.87 1.19 -4.53
C VAL A 308 9.96 2.39 -4.80
N VAL A 309 10.45 3.32 -5.60
CA VAL A 309 9.74 4.57 -5.91
C VAL A 309 8.93 4.41 -7.18
N PHE A 310 7.62 4.52 -7.08
CA PHE A 310 6.69 4.41 -8.19
C PHE A 310 6.32 5.80 -8.71
N ILE A 311 6.50 6.02 -10.02
CA ILE A 311 6.32 7.32 -10.67
C ILE A 311 5.29 7.17 -11.79
N HIS A 312 4.14 7.80 -11.64
CA HIS A 312 3.02 7.68 -12.57
C HIS A 312 3.21 8.48 -13.87
N GLY A 313 2.35 8.25 -14.85
CA GLY A 313 2.39 8.89 -16.16
C GLY A 313 1.52 10.13 -16.30
N LEU A 314 1.47 10.67 -17.52
CA LEU A 314 0.64 11.82 -17.89
C LEU A 314 -0.86 11.53 -17.68
N ALA A 315 -1.60 12.50 -17.17
CA ALA A 315 -3.03 12.44 -16.86
C ALA A 315 -3.43 11.29 -15.94
N SER A 316 -2.52 10.89 -15.07
CA SER A 316 -2.64 9.82 -14.08
C SER A 316 -2.28 10.35 -12.69
N ASP A 317 -2.43 9.51 -11.69
CA ASP A 317 -2.03 9.75 -10.31
C ASP A 317 -1.43 8.47 -9.70
N GLU A 318 -1.05 8.53 -8.42
CA GLU A 318 -0.45 7.42 -7.70
C GLU A 318 -1.35 6.18 -7.57
N GLY A 319 -2.67 6.36 -7.66
CA GLY A 319 -3.65 5.27 -7.61
C GLY A 319 -3.46 4.23 -8.71
N THR A 320 -2.84 4.62 -9.83
CA THR A 320 -2.51 3.70 -10.93
C THR A 320 -1.60 2.54 -10.52
N TRP A 321 -0.85 2.65 -9.42
CA TRP A 321 0.08 1.64 -8.93
C TRP A 321 -0.54 0.61 -7.99
N PHE A 322 -1.80 0.83 -7.56
CA PHE A 322 -2.40 0.01 -6.50
C PHE A 322 -2.61 -1.45 -6.90
N ASP A 323 -2.91 -1.75 -8.17
CA ASP A 323 -2.96 -3.14 -8.64
C ASP A 323 -1.59 -3.84 -8.52
N MET A 324 -0.51 -3.18 -8.95
CA MET A 324 0.84 -3.72 -8.83
C MET A 324 1.26 -3.87 -7.36
N LEU A 325 1.01 -2.85 -6.54
CA LEU A 325 1.31 -2.88 -5.11
C LEU A 325 0.52 -3.97 -4.38
N ASN A 326 -0.74 -4.18 -4.75
CA ASN A 326 -1.58 -5.24 -4.20
C ASN A 326 -1.00 -6.62 -4.47
N GLU A 327 -0.48 -6.87 -5.67
CA GLU A 327 0.18 -8.13 -6.01
C GLU A 327 1.57 -8.25 -5.33
N LEU A 328 2.40 -7.21 -5.36
CA LEU A 328 3.74 -7.24 -4.76
C LEU A 328 3.69 -7.47 -3.24
N ARG A 329 2.71 -6.91 -2.55
CA ARG A 329 2.54 -7.08 -1.09
C ARG A 329 2.21 -8.51 -0.68
N THR A 330 1.69 -9.34 -1.57
CA THR A 330 1.47 -10.77 -1.28
C THR A 330 2.78 -11.58 -1.25
N TRP A 331 3.84 -11.03 -1.80
CA TRP A 331 5.16 -11.64 -1.80
C TRP A 331 5.90 -11.32 -0.51
N PRO A 332 6.16 -12.31 0.40
CA PRO A 332 6.75 -12.05 1.71
C PRO A 332 8.12 -11.37 1.65
N THR A 333 8.91 -11.64 0.60
CA THR A 333 10.22 -11.00 0.41
C THR A 333 10.07 -9.50 0.14
N PHE A 334 9.08 -9.08 -0.65
CA PHE A 334 8.80 -7.66 -0.87
C PHE A 334 8.51 -6.97 0.45
N HIS A 335 7.63 -7.56 1.25
CA HIS A 335 7.25 -7.02 2.55
C HIS A 335 8.43 -6.89 3.52
N ARG A 336 9.38 -7.83 3.51
CA ARG A 336 10.54 -7.83 4.42
C ARG A 336 11.68 -6.93 3.97
N ARG A 337 11.88 -6.79 2.66
CA ARG A 337 13.09 -6.21 2.08
C ARG A 337 12.87 -4.90 1.34
N TYR A 338 11.64 -4.61 0.97
CA TYR A 338 11.27 -3.43 0.22
C TYR A 338 10.28 -2.55 0.97
N GLU A 339 10.25 -1.28 0.63
CA GLU A 339 9.22 -0.34 1.06
C GLU A 339 8.73 0.48 -0.14
N PRO A 340 7.40 0.51 -0.36
CA PRO A 340 6.84 1.25 -1.49
C PRO A 340 6.75 2.74 -1.18
N TRP A 341 7.38 3.56 -2.03
CA TRP A 341 7.24 5.00 -2.08
C TRP A 341 6.54 5.40 -3.36
N VAL A 342 5.73 6.45 -3.36
CA VAL A 342 5.08 6.99 -4.54
C VAL A 342 5.43 8.46 -4.71
N TYR A 343 5.56 8.89 -5.96
CA TYR A 343 5.77 10.30 -6.27
C TYR A 343 4.48 10.88 -6.85
N HIS A 344 3.86 11.77 -6.09
CA HIS A 344 2.71 12.56 -6.51
C HIS A 344 3.15 13.84 -7.20
N TYR A 345 2.61 14.15 -8.38
CA TYR A 345 2.84 15.42 -9.06
C TYR A 345 1.72 15.74 -10.07
N PRO A 346 1.33 17.02 -10.21
CA PRO A 346 0.39 17.44 -11.23
C PRO A 346 1.05 17.36 -12.61
N THR A 347 0.55 16.48 -13.46
CA THR A 347 1.23 16.05 -14.70
C THR A 347 1.24 17.11 -15.82
N GLY A 348 0.41 18.16 -15.72
CA GLY A 348 0.45 19.32 -16.59
C GLY A 348 1.50 20.38 -16.20
N ALA A 349 2.11 20.26 -15.01
CA ALA A 349 3.19 21.14 -14.57
C ALA A 349 4.47 20.95 -15.41
N SER A 350 5.42 21.89 -15.31
CA SER A 350 6.70 21.79 -16.03
C SER A 350 7.39 20.45 -15.74
N PHE A 351 7.62 19.66 -16.79
CA PHE A 351 8.21 18.32 -16.73
C PHE A 351 9.60 18.32 -16.07
N LEU A 352 10.50 19.20 -16.51
CA LEU A 352 11.87 19.27 -15.96
C LEU A 352 11.86 19.75 -14.51
N GLN A 353 10.96 20.67 -14.18
CA GLN A 353 10.83 21.16 -12.81
C GLN A 353 10.30 20.06 -11.88
N SER A 354 9.27 19.30 -12.28
CA SER A 354 8.79 18.19 -11.46
C SER A 354 9.85 17.10 -11.28
N ALA A 355 10.69 16.83 -12.29
CA ALA A 355 11.84 15.95 -12.15
C ALA A 355 12.90 16.48 -11.18
N ALA A 356 13.14 17.80 -11.16
CA ALA A 356 14.03 18.43 -10.20
C ALA A 356 13.49 18.37 -8.76
N VAL A 357 12.17 18.56 -8.59
CA VAL A 357 11.51 18.38 -7.28
C VAL A 357 11.66 16.94 -6.81
N LEU A 358 11.37 15.93 -7.65
CA LEU A 358 11.58 14.52 -7.29
C LEU A 358 13.02 14.28 -6.80
N ARG A 359 14.01 14.81 -7.49
CA ARG A 359 15.44 14.69 -7.10
C ARG A 359 15.68 15.26 -5.71
N LYS A 360 15.16 16.46 -5.46
CA LYS A 360 15.28 17.14 -4.16
C LYS A 360 14.59 16.32 -3.05
N GLU A 361 13.38 15.85 -3.30
CA GLU A 361 12.62 15.05 -2.33
C GLU A 361 13.36 13.74 -1.97
N LEU A 362 13.89 13.03 -2.99
CA LEU A 362 14.67 11.80 -2.77
C LEU A 362 15.96 12.08 -1.96
N GLN A 363 16.68 13.17 -2.27
CA GLN A 363 17.86 13.57 -1.52
C GLN A 363 17.51 13.96 -0.08
N THR A 364 16.43 14.71 0.10
CA THR A 364 15.95 15.12 1.43
C THR A 364 15.55 13.90 2.26
N ALA A 365 14.78 12.97 1.67
CA ALA A 365 14.37 11.74 2.33
C ALA A 365 15.56 10.91 2.80
N VAL A 366 16.52 10.64 1.90
CA VAL A 366 17.74 9.88 2.25
C VAL A 366 18.56 10.57 3.32
N LEU A 367 18.79 11.88 3.20
CA LEU A 367 19.58 12.63 4.18
C LEU A 367 18.93 12.65 5.57
N ARG A 368 17.59 12.76 5.63
CA ARG A 368 16.86 12.82 6.90
C ARG A 368 16.69 11.45 7.55
N LEU A 369 16.52 10.38 6.76
CA LEU A 369 16.39 9.01 7.26
C LEU A 369 17.75 8.44 7.69
N ASP A 370 18.82 8.77 6.99
CA ASP A 370 20.16 8.24 7.20
C ASP A 370 21.22 9.35 7.10
N PRO A 371 21.26 10.27 8.08
CA PRO A 371 22.24 11.39 8.06
C PRO A 371 23.70 10.92 8.12
N GLU A 372 23.95 9.72 8.66
CA GLU A 372 25.29 9.14 8.76
C GLU A 372 25.67 8.33 7.51
N GLY A 373 24.73 8.06 6.62
CA GLY A 373 24.96 7.31 5.41
C GLY A 373 25.36 5.86 5.66
N VAL A 374 24.71 5.18 6.61
CA VAL A 374 25.01 3.79 6.97
C VAL A 374 23.94 2.80 6.50
N ASP A 375 22.73 3.26 6.20
CA ASP A 375 21.62 2.42 5.77
C ASP A 375 21.86 1.82 4.37
N ARG A 376 21.99 0.50 4.33
CA ARG A 376 22.23 -0.23 3.09
C ARG A 376 21.00 -0.27 2.17
N GLY A 377 19.79 -0.23 2.73
CA GLY A 377 18.54 -0.20 1.96
C GLY A 377 18.43 1.08 1.15
N LEU A 378 18.60 2.23 1.80
CA LEU A 378 18.54 3.54 1.17
C LEU A 378 19.59 3.73 0.07
N LYS A 379 20.76 3.07 0.16
CA LYS A 379 21.82 3.10 -0.87
C LYS A 379 21.54 2.27 -2.11
N ASN A 380 20.45 1.49 -2.11
CA ASN A 380 20.12 0.56 -3.17
C ASN A 380 18.70 0.78 -3.75
N MET A 381 18.26 2.03 -3.80
CA MET A 381 16.94 2.44 -4.26
C MET A 381 16.64 1.97 -5.69
N VAL A 382 15.38 1.57 -5.93
CA VAL A 382 14.84 1.20 -7.23
C VAL A 382 13.77 2.20 -7.65
N LEU A 383 13.80 2.66 -8.91
CA LEU A 383 12.76 3.50 -9.49
C LEU A 383 11.94 2.68 -10.50
N VAL A 384 10.62 2.80 -10.44
CA VAL A 384 9.67 2.18 -11.37
C VAL A 384 8.81 3.28 -11.97
N GLY A 385 8.96 3.53 -13.27
CA GLY A 385 8.26 4.63 -13.93
C GLY A 385 7.38 4.14 -15.08
N HIS A 386 6.10 4.52 -15.07
CA HIS A 386 5.17 4.27 -16.17
C HIS A 386 5.09 5.49 -17.08
N SER A 387 5.15 5.27 -18.38
CA SER A 387 4.97 6.34 -19.38
C SER A 387 5.95 7.51 -19.13
N MET A 388 5.45 8.73 -19.02
CA MET A 388 6.24 9.92 -18.65
C MET A 388 7.00 9.75 -17.32
N GLY A 389 6.47 8.98 -16.37
CA GLY A 389 7.14 8.67 -15.10
C GLY A 389 8.48 7.94 -15.30
N GLY A 390 8.62 7.17 -16.38
CA GLY A 390 9.91 6.57 -16.76
C GLY A 390 10.95 7.60 -17.19
N LEU A 391 10.54 8.67 -17.86
CA LEU A 391 11.45 9.79 -18.19
C LEU A 391 11.85 10.56 -16.93
N HIS A 392 10.93 10.74 -15.96
CA HIS A 392 11.29 11.28 -14.63
C HIS A 392 12.32 10.40 -13.93
N ALA A 393 12.13 9.08 -13.96
CA ALA A 393 13.09 8.13 -13.39
C ALA A 393 14.46 8.22 -14.10
N LYS A 394 14.48 8.32 -15.44
CA LYS A 394 15.72 8.49 -16.21
C LYS A 394 16.48 9.75 -15.77
N LEU A 395 15.79 10.86 -15.58
CA LEU A 395 16.42 12.13 -15.15
C LEU A 395 17.00 12.08 -13.72
N GLN A 396 16.71 11.03 -12.94
CA GLN A 396 17.37 10.86 -11.63
C GLN A 396 18.73 10.17 -11.73
N VAL A 397 19.01 9.51 -12.86
CA VAL A 397 20.20 8.63 -13.03
C VAL A 397 21.11 9.04 -14.18
N VAL A 398 20.94 10.23 -14.75
CA VAL A 398 21.77 10.73 -15.84
C VAL A 398 22.46 12.05 -15.44
N GLU A 399 23.55 12.38 -16.12
CA GLU A 399 24.23 13.67 -16.00
C GLU A 399 24.08 14.44 -17.31
N PRO A 400 23.33 15.56 -17.34
CA PRO A 400 23.07 16.29 -18.56
C PRO A 400 24.25 17.18 -19.02
N GLY A 401 25.15 17.57 -18.13
CA GLY A 401 26.10 18.66 -18.43
C GLY A 401 25.34 19.89 -18.94
N ASN A 402 25.68 20.38 -20.13
CA ASN A 402 24.96 21.46 -20.80
C ASN A 402 23.85 20.98 -21.75
N THR A 403 23.77 19.67 -22.06
CA THR A 403 22.93 19.13 -23.14
C THR A 403 21.46 19.53 -23.02
N LEU A 404 20.90 19.52 -21.81
CA LEU A 404 19.51 19.94 -21.61
C LEU A 404 19.32 21.44 -21.77
N TRP A 405 20.28 22.25 -21.36
CA TRP A 405 20.22 23.68 -21.55
C TRP A 405 20.38 24.04 -23.02
N ASP A 406 21.37 23.48 -23.68
CA ASP A 406 21.66 23.72 -25.10
C ASP A 406 20.48 23.27 -26.01
N SER A 407 19.56 22.42 -25.52
CA SER A 407 18.35 22.05 -26.25
C SER A 407 17.30 23.16 -26.33
N ILE A 408 17.40 24.21 -25.49
CA ILE A 408 16.45 25.33 -25.43
C ILE A 408 17.11 26.68 -25.70
N ALA A 409 18.41 26.81 -25.52
CA ALA A 409 19.13 28.08 -25.60
C ALA A 409 20.46 27.98 -26.38
N CYS A 410 20.78 29.03 -27.11
CA CYS A 410 22.06 29.19 -27.79
C CYS A 410 23.11 29.90 -26.90
N THR A 411 22.66 30.59 -25.84
CA THR A 411 23.49 31.34 -24.92
C THR A 411 23.72 30.52 -23.63
N PRO A 412 24.97 30.45 -23.13
CA PRO A 412 25.28 29.79 -21.86
C PRO A 412 24.42 30.29 -20.70
N PHE A 413 24.03 29.39 -19.79
CA PHE A 413 23.12 29.71 -18.68
C PHE A 413 23.60 30.84 -17.78
N ASP A 414 24.91 30.92 -17.50
CA ASP A 414 25.52 31.94 -16.69
C ASP A 414 25.46 33.34 -17.32
N GLN A 415 25.33 33.41 -18.65
CA GLN A 415 25.22 34.67 -19.40
C GLN A 415 23.78 35.15 -19.57
N ILE A 416 22.80 34.37 -19.23
CA ILE A 416 21.37 34.75 -19.31
C ILE A 416 21.06 35.80 -18.23
N VAL A 417 20.47 36.90 -18.64
CA VAL A 417 20.00 37.95 -17.72
C VAL A 417 18.69 37.48 -17.07
N MET A 418 18.75 37.16 -15.79
CA MET A 418 17.58 36.79 -14.98
C MET A 418 17.83 37.07 -13.51
N ARG A 419 16.77 37.21 -12.72
CA ARG A 419 16.84 37.42 -11.27
C ARG A 419 17.55 36.27 -10.58
N PRO A 420 18.35 36.49 -9.51
CA PRO A 420 19.07 35.42 -8.79
C PRO A 420 18.16 34.31 -8.28
N GLU A 421 16.98 34.66 -7.76
CA GLU A 421 15.99 33.69 -7.21
C GLU A 421 15.49 32.77 -8.32
N MET A 422 15.22 33.31 -9.50
CA MET A 422 14.82 32.55 -10.65
C MET A 422 15.93 31.65 -11.16
N ARG A 423 17.16 32.13 -11.19
CA ARG A 423 18.34 31.33 -11.56
C ARG A 423 18.50 30.12 -10.63
N ALA A 424 18.31 30.33 -9.31
CA ALA A 424 18.34 29.27 -8.32
C ALA A 424 17.18 28.25 -8.49
N GLN A 425 16.01 28.70 -8.95
CA GLN A 425 14.84 27.84 -9.20
C GLN A 425 14.97 27.05 -10.51
N VAL A 426 15.44 27.66 -11.57
CA VAL A 426 15.52 27.06 -12.92
C VAL A 426 16.73 26.14 -13.05
N GLY A 427 17.89 26.53 -12.51
CA GLY A 427 19.15 25.81 -12.65
C GLY A 427 19.07 24.31 -12.37
N PRO A 428 18.46 23.86 -11.24
CA PRO A 428 18.34 22.44 -10.89
C PRO A 428 17.53 21.58 -11.90
N SER A 429 16.75 22.21 -12.78
CA SER A 429 16.01 21.51 -13.85
C SER A 429 16.91 21.10 -15.01
N TYR A 430 18.02 21.81 -15.24
CA TYR A 430 18.92 21.61 -16.38
C TYR A 430 20.30 21.09 -15.98
N PHE A 431 20.78 21.43 -14.77
CA PHE A 431 22.12 21.11 -14.30
C PHE A 431 22.07 20.30 -13.02
N PHE A 432 22.38 19.02 -13.12
CA PHE A 432 22.32 18.10 -11.99
C PHE A 432 23.25 16.91 -12.19
N ARG A 433 23.43 16.15 -11.12
CA ARG A 433 24.18 14.88 -11.13
C ARG A 433 23.26 13.71 -10.86
N PRO A 434 23.60 12.51 -11.35
CA PRO A 434 22.84 11.30 -11.05
C PRO A 434 22.84 11.01 -9.55
N LEU A 435 21.72 10.53 -9.02
CA LEU A 435 21.58 10.16 -7.63
C LEU A 435 22.40 8.88 -7.34
N PRO A 436 23.40 8.92 -6.47
CA PRO A 436 24.33 7.80 -6.28
C PRO A 436 23.68 6.58 -5.58
N PHE A 437 22.57 6.80 -4.88
CA PHE A 437 21.84 5.79 -4.15
C PHE A 437 20.76 5.08 -5.00
N VAL A 438 20.48 5.54 -6.22
CA VAL A 438 19.61 4.83 -7.17
C VAL A 438 20.46 3.83 -7.94
N LYS A 439 20.11 2.53 -7.85
CA LYS A 439 20.87 1.45 -8.46
C LYS A 439 20.14 0.76 -9.61
N ARG A 440 18.82 0.91 -9.67
CA ARG A 440 18.01 0.23 -10.67
C ARG A 440 16.83 1.08 -11.13
N VAL A 441 16.52 1.00 -12.43
CA VAL A 441 15.37 1.68 -13.03
C VAL A 441 14.59 0.71 -13.91
N VAL A 442 13.27 0.67 -13.72
CA VAL A 442 12.34 -0.10 -14.56
C VAL A 442 11.46 0.88 -15.34
N TYR A 443 11.60 0.86 -16.65
CA TYR A 443 10.78 1.64 -17.56
C TYR A 443 9.58 0.81 -18.02
N ILE A 444 8.37 1.32 -17.83
CA ILE A 444 7.14 0.65 -18.28
C ILE A 444 6.45 1.56 -19.30
N ALA A 445 6.36 1.13 -20.55
CA ALA A 445 5.75 1.89 -21.66
C ALA A 445 6.25 3.34 -21.77
N THR A 446 7.54 3.57 -21.51
CA THR A 446 8.14 4.91 -21.46
C THR A 446 8.44 5.44 -22.85
N PRO A 447 7.97 6.64 -23.22
CA PRO A 447 8.14 7.23 -24.56
C PRO A 447 9.52 7.89 -24.71
N HIS A 448 10.61 7.10 -24.73
CA HIS A 448 11.97 7.64 -24.88
C HIS A 448 12.19 8.35 -26.21
N GLY A 449 11.53 7.90 -27.28
CA GLY A 449 11.54 8.52 -28.61
C GLY A 449 10.28 9.34 -28.91
N GLY A 450 9.45 9.61 -27.92
CA GLY A 450 8.20 10.39 -28.06
C GLY A 450 6.95 9.53 -28.19
N SER A 451 5.82 10.23 -28.24
CA SER A 451 4.47 9.67 -28.26
C SER A 451 3.73 10.05 -29.53
N THR A 452 3.00 9.09 -30.12
CA THR A 452 2.13 9.35 -31.29
C THR A 452 0.94 10.25 -30.93
N LEU A 453 0.49 10.25 -29.68
CA LEU A 453 -0.59 11.12 -29.20
C LEU A 453 -0.21 12.60 -29.37
N ALA A 454 1.04 12.95 -29.09
CA ALA A 454 1.55 14.30 -29.25
C ALA A 454 1.56 14.74 -30.74
N SER A 455 1.79 13.79 -31.68
CA SER A 455 1.89 14.07 -33.13
C SER A 455 0.54 14.10 -33.88
N LEU A 456 -0.53 13.51 -33.32
CA LEU A 456 -1.84 13.37 -33.98
C LEU A 456 -2.77 14.61 -33.90
N GLY A 457 -2.25 15.77 -33.53
CA GLY A 457 -3.05 16.99 -33.37
C GLY A 457 -3.93 17.02 -32.11
N ILE A 458 -4.30 15.84 -31.56
CA ILE A 458 -5.01 15.72 -30.28
C ILE A 458 -4.11 16.21 -29.14
N GLY A 459 -2.83 15.90 -29.20
CA GLY A 459 -1.82 16.40 -28.25
C GLY A 459 -1.69 17.92 -28.29
N ARG A 460 -1.72 18.55 -29.49
CA ARG A 460 -1.72 20.01 -29.63
C ARG A 460 -2.95 20.67 -29.02
N VAL A 461 -4.14 20.09 -29.21
CA VAL A 461 -5.35 20.59 -28.54
C VAL A 461 -5.23 20.44 -27.02
N ALA A 462 -4.75 19.29 -26.54
CA ALA A 462 -4.51 19.06 -25.11
C ALA A 462 -3.47 20.05 -24.55
N SER A 463 -2.36 20.30 -25.27
CA SER A 463 -1.34 21.29 -24.89
C SER A 463 -1.91 22.71 -24.74
N LEU A 464 -2.81 23.11 -25.63
CA LEU A 464 -3.47 24.43 -25.57
C LEU A 464 -4.50 24.54 -24.44
N THR A 465 -4.95 23.42 -23.86
CA THR A 465 -5.91 23.39 -22.75
C THR A 465 -5.24 23.39 -21.38
N VAL A 466 -3.95 23.07 -21.28
CA VAL A 466 -3.18 23.16 -20.04
C VAL A 466 -2.99 24.62 -19.67
N ARG A 467 -3.57 25.03 -18.54
CA ARG A 467 -3.47 26.41 -18.06
C ARG A 467 -2.17 26.60 -17.27
N GLN A 468 -1.29 27.44 -17.82
CA GLN A 468 -0.12 27.94 -17.10
C GLN A 468 -0.53 29.12 -16.20
N PRO A 469 0.05 29.30 -15.02
CA PRO A 469 -0.16 30.52 -14.24
C PRO A 469 0.29 31.76 -15.02
N PRO A 470 -0.49 32.84 -14.99
CA PRO A 470 -0.10 34.12 -15.62
C PRO A 470 1.28 34.61 -15.16
N GLU A 471 1.65 34.31 -13.89
CA GLU A 471 2.94 34.67 -13.32
C GLU A 471 4.10 33.92 -14.00
N LEU A 472 3.94 32.64 -14.36
CA LEU A 472 4.97 31.87 -15.07
C LEU A 472 5.10 32.34 -16.52
N GLU A 473 3.99 32.69 -17.17
CA GLU A 473 4.02 33.27 -18.51
C GLU A 473 4.68 34.65 -18.52
N ALA A 474 4.41 35.49 -17.52
CA ALA A 474 5.05 36.80 -17.35
C ALA A 474 6.56 36.65 -17.11
N ILE A 475 6.97 35.73 -16.26
CA ILE A 475 8.37 35.43 -15.99
C ILE A 475 9.10 34.94 -17.26
N HIS A 476 8.49 34.00 -17.99
CA HIS A 476 9.05 33.54 -19.27
C HIS A 476 9.22 34.70 -20.25
N THR A 477 8.20 35.55 -20.40
CA THR A 477 8.22 36.73 -21.27
C THR A 477 9.34 37.70 -20.86
N GLU A 478 9.46 37.99 -19.56
CA GLU A 478 10.54 38.85 -19.00
C GLU A 478 11.91 38.30 -19.38
N VAL A 479 12.15 37.01 -19.17
CA VAL A 479 13.47 36.39 -19.46
C VAL A 479 13.75 36.39 -20.95
N VAL A 480 12.81 36.06 -21.81
CA VAL A 480 13.00 36.07 -23.27
C VAL A 480 13.25 37.46 -23.79
N GLN A 481 12.49 38.46 -23.33
CA GLN A 481 12.67 39.85 -23.76
C GLN A 481 14.01 40.46 -23.29
N SER A 482 14.47 40.08 -22.10
CA SER A 482 15.75 40.51 -21.55
C SER A 482 16.98 39.86 -22.22
N ASN A 483 16.74 38.80 -23.02
CA ASN A 483 17.79 38.01 -23.67
C ASN A 483 17.47 37.76 -25.16
N PRO A 484 17.42 38.80 -26.00
CA PRO A 484 17.06 38.64 -27.40
C PRO A 484 18.04 37.74 -28.13
N GLY A 485 17.49 36.71 -28.85
CA GLY A 485 18.29 35.74 -29.60
C GLY A 485 18.98 34.66 -28.75
N ALA A 486 18.79 34.64 -27.44
CA ALA A 486 19.41 33.65 -26.56
C ALA A 486 18.75 32.28 -26.61
N PHE A 487 17.48 32.19 -26.99
CA PHE A 487 16.67 30.98 -26.96
C PHE A 487 16.30 30.49 -28.36
N HIS A 488 16.14 29.21 -28.52
CA HIS A 488 15.58 28.61 -29.76
C HIS A 488 14.14 29.06 -30.00
N ALA A 489 13.71 29.08 -31.26
CA ALA A 489 12.42 29.61 -31.65
C ALA A 489 11.22 28.96 -30.94
N ASP A 490 11.28 27.65 -30.72
CA ASP A 490 10.20 26.90 -30.04
C ASP A 490 10.03 27.33 -28.58
N TYR A 491 11.14 27.72 -27.91
CA TYR A 491 11.11 28.21 -26.54
C TYR A 491 10.80 29.72 -26.45
N THR A 492 11.19 30.48 -27.47
CA THR A 492 10.95 31.94 -27.49
C THR A 492 9.45 32.28 -27.52
N ASN A 493 8.65 31.49 -28.24
CA ASN A 493 7.23 31.79 -28.47
C ASN A 493 6.34 31.50 -27.26
N ARG A 494 6.63 30.44 -26.50
CA ARG A 494 5.89 30.05 -25.30
C ARG A 494 6.67 29.04 -24.45
N LEU A 495 6.29 28.92 -23.19
CA LEU A 495 6.78 27.82 -22.35
C LEU A 495 6.28 26.47 -22.92
N PRO A 496 7.15 25.51 -23.21
CA PRO A 496 6.73 24.17 -23.59
C PRO A 496 5.92 23.50 -22.47
N THR A 497 4.77 22.95 -22.84
CA THR A 497 4.01 22.09 -21.93
C THR A 497 4.63 20.69 -21.90
N THR A 498 4.20 19.88 -20.94
CA THR A 498 4.59 18.47 -20.88
C THR A 498 4.29 17.70 -22.17
N VAL A 499 3.17 18.01 -22.85
CA VAL A 499 2.79 17.37 -24.12
C VAL A 499 3.76 17.74 -25.23
N ASP A 500 4.19 19.00 -25.32
CA ASP A 500 5.17 19.46 -26.32
C ASP A 500 6.51 18.74 -26.15
N ILE A 501 6.91 18.50 -24.90
CA ILE A 501 8.15 17.77 -24.61
C ILE A 501 8.05 16.30 -25.08
N LEU A 502 6.88 15.69 -25.03
CA LEU A 502 6.66 14.31 -25.49
C LEU A 502 6.54 14.16 -27.00
N GLU A 503 6.56 15.27 -27.77
CA GLU A 503 6.63 15.17 -29.24
C GLU A 503 7.97 14.56 -29.69
N PRO A 504 7.96 13.64 -30.70
CA PRO A 504 9.20 13.00 -31.19
C PRO A 504 10.25 14.02 -31.71
N LYS A 505 9.81 15.19 -32.14
CA LYS A 505 10.66 16.28 -32.64
C LYS A 505 11.16 17.24 -31.55
N SER A 506 10.71 17.05 -30.30
CA SER A 506 11.13 17.91 -29.18
C SER A 506 12.64 17.84 -28.97
N THR A 507 13.30 19.00 -28.99
CA THR A 507 14.75 19.10 -28.75
C THR A 507 15.10 18.66 -27.35
N ILE A 508 14.25 18.95 -26.35
CA ILE A 508 14.40 18.50 -24.96
C ILE A 508 14.34 16.97 -24.87
N LEU A 509 13.35 16.35 -25.53
CA LEU A 509 13.22 14.87 -25.51
C LEU A 509 14.41 14.19 -26.17
N GLN A 510 14.88 14.72 -27.33
CA GLN A 510 16.06 14.21 -28.02
C GLN A 510 17.31 14.36 -27.16
N ALA A 511 17.46 15.48 -26.45
CA ALA A 511 18.52 15.68 -25.48
C ALA A 511 18.46 14.62 -24.37
N ILE A 512 17.29 14.39 -23.75
CA ILE A 512 17.09 13.35 -22.73
C ILE A 512 17.39 11.95 -23.28
N GLN A 513 16.98 11.66 -24.51
CA GLN A 513 17.24 10.36 -25.16
C GLN A 513 18.74 10.09 -25.29
N GLY A 514 19.52 11.11 -25.66
CA GLY A 514 20.98 11.04 -25.83
C GLY A 514 21.77 10.88 -24.53
N LEU A 515 21.17 11.17 -23.37
CA LEU A 515 21.88 11.05 -22.09
C LEU A 515 22.12 9.59 -21.72
N ARG A 516 23.34 9.28 -21.32
CA ARG A 516 23.77 7.94 -20.96
C ARG A 516 23.57 7.68 -19.47
N THR A 517 23.06 6.49 -19.16
CA THR A 517 22.95 6.00 -17.78
C THR A 517 24.35 5.54 -17.31
N PRO A 518 24.81 5.90 -16.11
CA PRO A 518 26.07 5.42 -15.55
C PRO A 518 26.10 3.90 -15.38
N CYS A 519 27.29 3.31 -15.45
CA CYS A 519 27.47 1.85 -15.40
C CYS A 519 27.03 1.19 -14.06
N TRP A 520 26.89 1.97 -13.00
CA TRP A 520 26.41 1.47 -11.69
C TRP A 520 24.89 1.44 -11.55
N VAL A 521 24.14 1.84 -12.59
CA VAL A 521 22.67 1.81 -12.61
C VAL A 521 22.25 0.77 -13.65
N THR A 522 21.54 -0.23 -13.19
CA THR A 522 20.93 -1.27 -14.05
C THR A 522 19.57 -0.80 -14.53
N THR A 523 19.29 -0.96 -15.82
CA THR A 523 18.00 -0.53 -16.40
C THR A 523 17.27 -1.68 -17.08
N HIS A 524 15.95 -1.66 -17.02
CA HIS A 524 15.04 -2.65 -17.59
C HIS A 524 13.92 -1.95 -18.34
N SER A 525 13.36 -2.59 -19.38
CA SER A 525 12.26 -2.05 -20.16
C SER A 525 11.11 -3.05 -20.28
N ILE A 526 9.89 -2.58 -20.10
CA ILE A 526 8.65 -3.32 -20.32
C ILE A 526 7.84 -2.54 -21.35
N ILE A 527 7.66 -3.11 -22.54
CA ILE A 527 7.08 -2.45 -23.69
C ILE A 527 5.66 -2.95 -23.93
N GLY A 528 4.70 -2.02 -24.05
CA GLY A 528 3.34 -2.35 -24.44
C GLY A 528 3.22 -2.57 -25.94
N THR A 529 2.63 -3.69 -26.36
CA THR A 529 2.47 -4.07 -27.77
C THR A 529 1.03 -4.48 -28.13
N GLY A 530 0.05 -4.07 -27.31
CA GLY A 530 -1.36 -4.45 -27.49
C GLY A 530 -2.07 -3.77 -28.65
N HIS A 531 -1.38 -2.97 -29.46
CA HIS A 531 -1.93 -2.28 -30.61
C HIS A 531 -0.97 -2.31 -31.81
N GLN A 532 -1.53 -2.48 -33.00
CA GLN A 532 -0.78 -2.42 -34.27
C GLN A 532 -1.21 -1.17 -35.05
N SER A 533 -0.32 -0.19 -35.14
CA SER A 533 -0.56 1.02 -35.94
C SER A 533 -0.04 0.82 -37.38
N PRO A 534 -0.79 1.21 -38.41
CA PRO A 534 -0.31 1.19 -39.80
C PRO A 534 0.87 2.14 -40.04
N VAL A 535 1.02 3.17 -39.23
CA VAL A 535 2.02 4.24 -39.39
C VAL A 535 3.27 3.98 -38.54
N SER A 536 3.07 3.60 -37.27
CA SER A 536 4.17 3.47 -36.28
C SER A 536 4.53 2.02 -35.92
N GLY A 537 3.87 1.03 -36.54
CA GLY A 537 4.09 -0.38 -36.21
C GLY A 537 3.48 -0.80 -34.87
N PRO A 538 4.03 -1.84 -34.23
CA PRO A 538 3.55 -2.30 -32.94
C PRO A 538 3.77 -1.25 -31.84
N GLY A 539 2.86 -1.22 -30.86
CA GLY A 539 2.90 -0.31 -29.71
C GLY A 539 1.71 -0.54 -28.79
N ASP A 540 1.43 0.43 -27.97
CA ASP A 540 0.36 0.37 -26.95
C ASP A 540 -0.80 1.36 -27.20
N CYS A 541 -0.98 1.87 -28.39
CA CYS A 541 -1.86 2.95 -28.84
C CYS A 541 -1.30 4.36 -28.63
N ILE A 542 -0.39 4.59 -27.71
CA ILE A 542 0.15 5.90 -27.33
C ILE A 542 1.65 5.97 -27.64
N VAL A 543 2.38 4.94 -27.26
CA VAL A 543 3.83 4.84 -27.41
C VAL A 543 4.16 3.73 -28.40
N PRO A 544 4.80 4.05 -29.54
CA PRO A 544 5.35 3.01 -30.41
C PRO A 544 6.39 2.16 -29.69
N ALA A 545 6.42 0.86 -29.96
CA ALA A 545 7.42 -0.03 -29.35
C ALA A 545 8.86 0.44 -29.65
N SER A 546 9.09 0.98 -30.85
CA SER A 546 10.39 1.59 -31.23
C SER A 546 10.76 2.81 -30.37
N SER A 547 9.77 3.58 -29.91
CA SER A 547 9.97 4.70 -28.99
C SER A 547 10.26 4.24 -27.55
N ALA A 548 9.65 3.14 -27.13
CA ALA A 548 9.84 2.60 -25.79
C ALA A 548 11.15 1.76 -25.66
N HIS A 549 11.77 1.40 -26.77
CA HIS A 549 13.03 0.68 -26.78
C HIS A 549 14.19 1.57 -26.29
N VAL A 550 15.00 1.04 -25.37
CA VAL A 550 16.21 1.70 -24.84
C VAL A 550 17.41 0.79 -25.06
N PRO A 551 18.42 1.24 -25.80
CA PRO A 551 19.67 0.47 -25.94
C PRO A 551 20.37 0.26 -24.59
N GLY A 552 20.90 -0.92 -24.37
CA GLY A 552 21.73 -1.25 -23.21
C GLY A 552 20.96 -1.59 -21.94
N VAL A 553 19.63 -1.78 -22.00
CA VAL A 553 18.89 -2.37 -20.88
C VAL A 553 19.28 -3.83 -20.67
N VAL A 554 19.32 -4.28 -19.42
CA VAL A 554 19.71 -5.66 -19.05
C VAL A 554 18.58 -6.65 -19.38
N SER A 555 17.32 -6.25 -19.23
CA SER A 555 16.19 -7.04 -19.69
C SER A 555 15.14 -6.18 -20.38
N GLN A 556 14.47 -6.76 -21.36
CA GLN A 556 13.31 -6.20 -22.03
C GLN A 556 12.27 -7.29 -22.23
N ILE A 557 11.00 -6.97 -21.93
CA ILE A 557 9.87 -7.82 -22.30
C ILE A 557 8.81 -7.00 -23.05
N ASP A 558 8.11 -7.68 -23.95
CA ASP A 558 6.96 -7.14 -24.67
C ASP A 558 5.67 -7.69 -24.06
N VAL A 559 4.74 -6.79 -23.73
CA VAL A 559 3.47 -7.12 -23.08
C VAL A 559 2.32 -6.72 -24.01
N PRO A 560 1.44 -7.66 -24.43
CA PRO A 560 0.33 -7.38 -25.33
C PRO A 560 -0.81 -6.64 -24.63
N ALA A 561 -0.57 -5.37 -24.29
CA ALA A 561 -1.51 -4.52 -23.58
C ALA A 561 -1.47 -3.08 -24.13
N THR A 562 -2.56 -2.36 -23.93
CA THR A 562 -2.66 -0.92 -24.21
C THR A 562 -1.94 -0.10 -23.16
N HIS A 563 -1.61 1.14 -23.47
CA HIS A 563 -0.80 2.04 -22.62
C HIS A 563 -1.26 2.14 -21.17
N THR A 564 -2.54 2.34 -20.95
CA THR A 564 -3.13 2.48 -19.60
C THR A 564 -3.30 1.15 -18.86
N ARG A 565 -3.02 0.02 -19.53
CA ARG A 565 -3.22 -1.32 -18.97
C ARG A 565 -1.93 -2.11 -18.81
N VAL A 566 -0.81 -1.69 -19.41
CA VAL A 566 0.43 -2.45 -19.43
C VAL A 566 0.98 -2.71 -18.03
N HIS A 567 0.94 -1.74 -17.13
CA HIS A 567 1.45 -1.85 -15.75
C HIS A 567 0.52 -2.64 -14.80
N HIS A 568 -0.73 -2.91 -15.22
CA HIS A 568 -1.67 -3.78 -14.51
C HIS A 568 -1.57 -5.25 -14.95
N GLN A 569 -0.82 -5.55 -16.03
CA GLN A 569 -0.76 -6.91 -16.55
C GLN A 569 0.04 -7.83 -15.63
N PRO A 570 -0.43 -9.07 -15.41
CA PRO A 570 0.32 -10.04 -14.62
C PRO A 570 1.76 -10.25 -15.10
N ALA A 571 1.99 -10.24 -16.41
CA ALA A 571 3.33 -10.36 -17.00
C ALA A 571 4.26 -9.22 -16.58
N THR A 572 3.75 -7.98 -16.56
CA THR A 572 4.49 -6.80 -16.08
C THR A 572 4.82 -6.92 -14.60
N ILE A 573 3.83 -7.29 -13.77
CA ILE A 573 4.00 -7.40 -12.33
C ILE A 573 5.01 -8.51 -11.98
N LEU A 574 4.92 -9.66 -12.65
CA LEU A 574 5.88 -10.76 -12.49
C LEU A 574 7.29 -10.36 -12.92
N GLU A 575 7.44 -9.59 -14.01
CA GLU A 575 8.75 -9.09 -14.43
C GLU A 575 9.31 -8.08 -13.41
N VAL A 576 8.51 -7.17 -12.88
CA VAL A 576 8.94 -6.27 -11.79
C VAL A 576 9.38 -7.10 -10.57
N GLN A 577 8.61 -8.12 -10.19
CA GLN A 577 8.96 -9.02 -9.09
C GLN A 577 10.29 -9.76 -9.35
N ARG A 578 10.50 -10.26 -10.56
CA ARG A 578 11.75 -10.91 -10.99
C ARG A 578 12.94 -9.95 -10.87
N ILE A 579 12.76 -8.72 -11.37
CA ILE A 579 13.78 -7.65 -11.31
C ILE A 579 14.14 -7.30 -9.88
N LEU A 580 13.15 -7.19 -9.00
CA LEU A 580 13.38 -6.94 -7.58
C LEU A 580 14.10 -8.11 -6.91
N ALA A 581 13.72 -9.36 -7.20
CA ALA A 581 14.43 -10.54 -6.69
C ALA A 581 15.91 -10.60 -7.15
N GLU A 582 16.18 -10.22 -8.40
CA GLU A 582 17.55 -10.09 -8.93
C GLU A 582 18.33 -8.99 -8.19
N HIS A 583 17.69 -7.85 -7.96
CA HIS A 583 18.30 -6.74 -7.24
C HIS A 583 18.74 -7.10 -5.81
N LEU A 584 17.92 -7.87 -5.07
CA LEU A 584 18.29 -8.36 -3.73
C LEU A 584 19.55 -9.23 -3.77
N ARG A 585 19.61 -10.16 -4.74
CA ARG A 585 20.79 -11.06 -4.89
C ARG A 585 22.06 -10.26 -5.18
N GLU A 586 21.99 -9.29 -6.08
CA GLU A 586 23.15 -8.45 -6.45
C GLU A 586 23.61 -7.55 -5.31
N THR A 587 22.71 -7.05 -4.48
CA THR A 587 23.04 -6.18 -3.36
C THR A 587 23.47 -6.93 -2.10
N GLY A 588 23.27 -8.27 -2.07
CA GLY A 588 23.50 -9.10 -0.88
C GLY A 588 22.61 -8.72 0.31
N LEU A 589 21.36 -8.30 0.02
CA LEU A 589 20.35 -7.93 1.01
C LEU A 589 19.21 -8.96 1.11
N GLU A 590 19.48 -10.20 0.65
CA GLU A 590 18.50 -11.31 0.71
C GLU A 590 18.00 -11.62 2.12
#